data_744de60297815168d5e304b05fd4e0b0
#
_entry.id   744de60297815168d5e304b05fd4e0b0
#
_cell.length_a   1.000
_cell.length_b   1.000
_cell.length_c   1.000
_cell.angle_alpha   90.00
_cell.angle_beta   90.00
_cell.angle_gamma   90.00
#
_symmetry.space_group_name_H-M   'P 1'
#
loop_
_entity.id
_entity.type
_entity.pdbx_description
1 polymer ?
#
loop_
_entity_poly.entity_id
_entity_poly.type
_entity_poly.pdbx_seq_one_letter_code
_entity_poly.pdbx_strand_id
1 'polypeptide(L)'
;MRAASRTPQIRVGKFRLLSILLAFTAAIGLVFGTAGFTTMETDRGIGINATEDDNAYLGYEPLVNGGENITAGQSTPVVEYHNQVSVDLDTLEVDVSRTSSSGPTIETFDAPDQLDRGNAGTVTVTLNCSTTQVVELEFEVTGSGSGTSISFDRTLSVTCVPN
;
A
#
# COMPACT_ATOMS: atom_id res chain seq x y z
N MET A 1 -74.15 17.10 -51.42
CA MET A 1 -73.35 17.71 -50.35
C MET A 1 -72.25 16.76 -50.07
N ARG A 2 -70.99 17.11 -50.47
CA ARG A 2 -69.75 16.30 -50.17
C ARG A 2 -68.99 16.94 -49.04
N ALA A 3 -68.90 16.26 -47.91
CA ALA A 3 -68.05 16.65 -46.78
C ALA A 3 -66.62 16.31 -47.13
N ALA A 4 -65.76 17.33 -47.14
CA ALA A 4 -64.32 17.16 -47.31
C ALA A 4 -63.73 16.84 -45.95
N SER A 5 -63.21 15.60 -45.79
CA SER A 5 -62.39 15.20 -44.65
C SER A 5 -61.03 15.83 -44.77
N ARG A 6 -60.69 16.73 -43.83
CA ARG A 6 -59.31 17.28 -43.67
C ARG A 6 -58.54 16.38 -42.73
N THR A 7 -57.59 15.66 -43.23
CA THR A 7 -56.62 14.92 -42.45
C THR A 7 -55.59 15.89 -41.84
N PRO A 8 -55.35 15.85 -40.56
CA PRO A 8 -54.31 16.69 -39.95
C PRO A 8 -52.95 16.21 -40.39
N GLN A 9 -52.17 17.06 -41.04
CA GLN A 9 -50.75 16.81 -41.32
C GLN A 9 -49.95 16.96 -40.04
N ILE A 10 -49.61 15.84 -39.43
CA ILE A 10 -48.68 15.79 -38.30
C ILE A 10 -47.30 16.19 -38.82
N ARG A 11 -46.78 17.30 -38.32
CA ARG A 11 -45.38 17.76 -38.60
C ARG A 11 -44.36 16.82 -37.93
N VAL A 12 -44.15 15.66 -38.54
CA VAL A 12 -43.25 14.60 -38.01
C VAL A 12 -41.77 14.97 -38.08
N GLY A 13 -41.38 16.02 -38.83
CA GLY A 13 -39.98 16.38 -39.05
C GLY A 13 -39.23 16.90 -37.84
N LYS A 14 -39.88 17.72 -37.01
CA LYS A 14 -39.21 18.36 -35.86
C LYS A 14 -38.97 17.37 -34.71
N PHE A 15 -39.88 16.44 -34.47
CA PHE A 15 -39.75 15.43 -33.43
C PHE A 15 -38.70 14.36 -33.77
N ARG A 16 -38.53 14.03 -35.04
CA ARG A 16 -37.48 13.10 -35.49
C ARG A 16 -36.08 13.69 -35.30
N LEU A 17 -35.92 14.97 -35.61
CA LEU A 17 -34.65 15.67 -35.40
C LEU A 17 -34.31 15.76 -33.90
N LEU A 18 -35.29 16.04 -33.05
CA LEU A 18 -35.11 16.10 -31.59
C LEU A 18 -34.72 14.73 -31.01
N SER A 19 -35.38 13.65 -31.49
CA SER A 19 -35.07 12.27 -31.04
C SER A 19 -33.67 11.84 -31.45
N ILE A 20 -33.22 12.19 -32.64
CA ILE A 20 -31.86 11.89 -33.11
C ILE A 20 -30.84 12.67 -32.30
N LEU A 21 -31.11 13.94 -32.00
CA LEU A 21 -30.22 14.75 -31.18
C LEU A 21 -30.10 14.21 -29.74
N LEU A 22 -31.22 13.80 -29.14
CA LEU A 22 -31.25 13.19 -27.81
C LEU A 22 -30.53 11.83 -27.76
N ALA A 23 -30.69 11.01 -28.81
CA ALA A 23 -29.97 9.75 -28.91
C ALA A 23 -28.46 9.94 -29.07
N PHE A 24 -28.04 10.98 -29.81
CA PHE A 24 -26.63 11.31 -29.99
C PHE A 24 -26.01 11.83 -28.69
N THR A 25 -26.68 12.69 -27.96
CA THR A 25 -26.18 13.18 -26.66
C THR A 25 -26.12 12.08 -25.62
N ALA A 26 -27.07 11.14 -25.60
CA ALA A 26 -27.03 9.98 -24.72
C ALA A 26 -25.89 9.03 -25.08
N ALA A 27 -25.61 8.80 -26.36
CA ALA A 27 -24.50 7.96 -26.81
C ALA A 27 -23.14 8.57 -26.47
N ILE A 28 -22.99 9.90 -26.64
CA ILE A 28 -21.76 10.62 -26.27
C ILE A 28 -21.59 10.59 -24.74
N GLY A 29 -22.66 10.79 -23.97
CA GLY A 29 -22.64 10.72 -22.52
C GLY A 29 -22.23 9.34 -21.98
N LEU A 30 -22.66 8.25 -22.63
CA LEU A 30 -22.26 6.89 -22.29
C LEU A 30 -20.80 6.60 -22.62
N VAL A 31 -20.28 7.11 -23.73
CA VAL A 31 -18.87 6.89 -24.11
C VAL A 31 -17.91 7.69 -23.21
N PHE A 32 -18.26 8.91 -22.86
CA PHE A 32 -17.42 9.75 -21.98
C PHE A 32 -17.72 9.57 -20.49
N GLY A 33 -18.96 9.15 -20.14
CA GLY A 33 -19.34 8.90 -18.74
C GLY A 33 -18.77 7.59 -18.16
N THR A 34 -18.58 6.56 -18.98
CA THR A 34 -17.99 5.30 -18.52
C THR A 34 -16.45 5.34 -18.49
N ALA A 35 -15.81 6.18 -19.32
CA ALA A 35 -14.37 6.36 -19.29
C ALA A 35 -13.89 7.14 -18.04
N GLY A 36 -14.78 7.92 -17.40
CA GLY A 36 -14.45 8.67 -16.18
C GLY A 36 -14.43 7.85 -14.91
N PHE A 37 -15.04 6.66 -14.90
CA PHE A 37 -15.07 5.79 -13.72
C PHE A 37 -14.07 4.64 -13.76
N THR A 38 -13.54 4.30 -14.93
CA THR A 38 -12.50 3.25 -15.05
C THR A 38 -11.09 3.79 -14.91
N THR A 39 -10.90 5.11 -14.84
CA THR A 39 -9.61 5.74 -14.56
C THR A 39 -9.51 6.27 -13.13
N MET A 40 -10.45 5.89 -12.23
CA MET A 40 -10.26 6.03 -10.79
C MET A 40 -9.71 4.74 -10.14
N GLU A 41 -9.26 3.79 -10.88
CA GLU A 41 -7.98 3.16 -10.58
C GLU A 41 -6.92 4.20 -10.95
N THR A 42 -7.04 5.35 -10.40
CA THR A 42 -5.95 6.26 -10.21
C THR A 42 -4.97 5.44 -9.38
N ASP A 43 -3.97 5.07 -10.01
CA ASP A 43 -2.59 5.37 -9.68
C ASP A 43 -2.49 6.74 -8.95
N ARG A 44 -3.18 6.86 -7.84
CA ARG A 44 -2.73 7.52 -6.66
C ARG A 44 -1.74 6.54 -6.02
N GLY A 45 -0.72 6.19 -6.75
CA GLY A 45 0.58 6.19 -6.22
C GLY A 45 0.72 7.59 -5.65
N ILE A 46 0.28 7.77 -4.41
CA ILE A 46 0.94 8.69 -3.54
C ILE A 46 2.35 8.12 -3.61
N GLY A 47 3.17 8.68 -4.52
CA GLY A 47 4.59 8.59 -4.41
C GLY A 47 4.87 9.30 -3.09
N ILE A 48 4.67 8.59 -2.00
CA ILE A 48 5.33 8.86 -0.76
C ILE A 48 6.77 8.64 -1.15
N ASN A 49 7.41 9.73 -1.50
CA ASN A 49 8.83 9.79 -1.63
C ASN A 49 9.31 9.42 -0.23
N ALA A 50 9.67 8.14 -0.03
CA ALA A 50 10.09 7.56 1.22
C ALA A 50 11.49 8.09 1.60
N THR A 51 11.66 9.40 1.61
CA THR A 51 12.90 10.05 2.06
C THR A 51 12.91 10.29 3.57
N GLU A 52 11.79 10.08 4.26
CA GLU A 52 11.69 10.23 5.70
C GLU A 52 10.61 9.27 6.23
N ASP A 53 10.93 7.97 6.25
CA ASP A 53 10.03 6.92 6.74
C ASP A 53 9.71 7.05 8.24
N ASP A 54 10.53 7.78 8.98
CA ASP A 54 10.35 8.10 10.40
C ASP A 54 9.13 9.01 10.67
N ASN A 55 8.66 9.78 9.68
CA ASN A 55 7.49 10.65 9.76
C ASN A 55 6.22 10.03 9.18
N ALA A 56 6.21 8.77 8.79
CA ALA A 56 5.01 8.05 8.36
C ALA A 56 4.05 7.79 9.53
N TYR A 57 2.81 7.43 9.26
CA TYR A 57 1.83 7.04 10.29
C TYR A 57 2.32 5.94 11.21
N LEU A 58 3.04 4.96 10.68
CA LEU A 58 3.90 4.06 11.41
C LEU A 58 5.32 4.30 10.90
N GLY A 59 6.11 5.04 11.66
CA GLY A 59 7.49 5.37 11.33
C GLY A 59 8.35 4.12 11.33
N TYR A 60 9.28 4.05 10.39
CA TYR A 60 10.28 2.98 10.26
C TYR A 60 11.66 3.60 10.41
N GLU A 61 12.39 3.23 11.45
CA GLU A 61 13.73 3.69 11.69
C GLU A 61 14.70 2.50 11.74
N PRO A 62 15.62 2.37 10.78
CA PRO A 62 16.66 1.36 10.85
C PRO A 62 17.67 1.73 11.97
N LEU A 63 17.85 0.83 12.93
CA LEU A 63 18.82 0.98 14.04
C LEU A 63 20.23 0.57 13.64
N VAL A 64 20.38 -0.10 12.51
CA VAL A 64 21.65 -0.48 11.90
C VAL A 64 21.77 0.15 10.52
N ASN A 65 22.96 0.62 10.18
CA ASN A 65 23.21 1.16 8.84
C ASN A 65 23.25 0.05 7.80
N GLY A 66 22.86 0.37 6.57
CA GLY A 66 22.91 -0.59 5.45
C GLY A 66 24.30 -1.20 5.33
N GLY A 67 24.39 -2.53 5.39
CA GLY A 67 25.64 -3.28 5.35
C GLY A 67 26.37 -3.42 6.70
N GLU A 68 25.80 -2.94 7.81
CA GLU A 68 26.40 -3.08 9.15
C GLU A 68 26.53 -4.54 9.57
N ASN A 69 27.54 -4.83 10.39
CA ASN A 69 27.88 -6.18 10.82
C ASN A 69 27.00 -6.63 11.99
N ILE A 70 26.33 -7.77 11.81
CA ILE A 70 25.61 -8.49 12.86
C ILE A 70 26.34 -9.81 13.13
N THR A 71 26.71 -10.05 14.41
CA THR A 71 27.39 -11.27 14.79
C THR A 71 26.39 -12.44 14.88
N ALA A 72 26.71 -13.56 14.25
CA ALA A 72 25.89 -14.77 14.27
C ALA A 72 25.62 -15.24 15.70
N GLY A 73 24.38 -15.66 15.97
CA GLY A 73 23.93 -16.14 17.27
C GLY A 73 23.64 -15.02 18.30
N GLN A 74 23.82 -13.75 17.95
CA GLN A 74 23.47 -12.62 18.81
C GLN A 74 22.15 -11.98 18.38
N SER A 75 21.24 -11.76 19.35
CA SER A 75 20.05 -10.96 19.15
C SER A 75 20.42 -9.49 19.01
N THR A 76 20.16 -8.91 17.84
CA THR A 76 20.56 -7.55 17.49
C THR A 76 19.33 -6.73 17.15
N PRO A 77 19.11 -5.53 17.76
CA PRO A 77 18.08 -4.60 17.35
C PRO A 77 18.40 -4.08 15.94
N VAL A 78 17.44 -4.20 15.04
CA VAL A 78 17.66 -3.85 13.62
C VAL A 78 16.75 -2.75 13.14
N VAL A 79 15.53 -2.66 13.68
CA VAL A 79 14.52 -1.69 13.27
C VAL A 79 13.73 -1.24 14.49
N GLU A 80 13.33 0.02 14.52
CA GLU A 80 12.35 0.56 15.45
C GLU A 80 11.14 1.11 14.69
N TYR A 81 9.94 0.78 15.18
CA TYR A 81 8.68 1.30 14.67
C TYR A 81 8.12 2.34 15.63
N HIS A 82 7.65 3.48 15.10
CA HIS A 82 7.07 4.58 15.88
C HIS A 82 5.60 4.74 15.51
N ASN A 83 4.69 4.54 16.47
CA ASN A 83 3.27 4.80 16.25
C ASN A 83 2.97 6.31 16.29
N GLN A 84 2.87 6.93 15.13
CA GLN A 84 2.52 8.35 14.98
C GLN A 84 1.03 8.55 14.67
N VAL A 85 0.24 7.46 14.62
CA VAL A 85 -1.20 7.56 14.48
C VAL A 85 -1.81 8.12 15.77
N SER A 86 -2.98 8.76 15.64
CA SER A 86 -3.69 9.33 16.80
C SER A 86 -4.39 8.28 17.68
N VAL A 87 -4.24 7.00 17.37
CA VAL A 87 -4.85 5.84 18.06
C VAL A 87 -3.80 4.79 18.39
N ASP A 88 -4.12 3.93 19.35
CA ASP A 88 -3.29 2.76 19.64
C ASP A 88 -3.44 1.73 18.51
N LEU A 89 -2.38 1.02 18.20
CA LEU A 89 -2.41 -0.16 17.34
C LEU A 89 -2.56 -1.38 18.26
N ASP A 90 -3.80 -1.87 18.36
CA ASP A 90 -4.17 -3.00 19.22
C ASP A 90 -3.54 -4.31 18.72
N THR A 91 -3.20 -4.36 17.44
CA THR A 91 -2.43 -5.44 16.83
C THR A 91 -1.35 -4.86 15.93
N LEU A 92 -0.15 -5.39 16.05
CA LEU A 92 0.97 -5.14 15.17
C LEU A 92 1.59 -6.49 14.83
N GLU A 93 1.52 -6.90 13.59
CA GLU A 93 2.13 -8.12 13.08
C GLU A 93 3.31 -7.74 12.21
N VAL A 94 4.49 -8.22 12.58
CA VAL A 94 5.73 -8.02 11.84
C VAL A 94 6.26 -9.39 11.47
N ASP A 95 6.35 -9.66 10.18
CA ASP A 95 7.05 -10.84 9.67
C ASP A 95 8.43 -10.43 9.14
N VAL A 96 9.44 -11.23 9.46
CA VAL A 96 10.81 -10.98 9.02
C VAL A 96 11.29 -12.15 8.18
N SER A 97 11.50 -11.88 6.92
CA SER A 97 11.95 -12.87 5.97
C SER A 97 13.26 -12.47 5.27
N ARG A 98 13.78 -13.33 4.41
CA ARG A 98 14.95 -13.05 3.57
C ARG A 98 14.51 -12.97 2.12
N THR A 99 14.98 -11.98 1.39
CA THR A 99 14.72 -11.87 -0.05
C THR A 99 15.40 -12.99 -0.86
N SER A 100 16.46 -13.60 -0.31
CA SER A 100 17.23 -14.68 -0.97
C SER A 100 17.10 -16.00 -0.22
N SER A 101 16.95 -17.09 -0.94
CA SER A 101 16.95 -18.47 -0.39
C SER A 101 18.35 -19.00 -0.01
N SER A 102 19.42 -18.30 -0.42
CA SER A 102 20.81 -18.66 -0.13
C SER A 102 21.46 -17.68 0.86
N GLY A 103 22.50 -18.11 1.56
CA GLY A 103 23.25 -17.26 2.51
C GLY A 103 22.80 -17.39 3.95
N PRO A 104 23.04 -16.36 4.80
CA PRO A 104 22.68 -16.35 6.21
C PRO A 104 21.21 -16.70 6.44
N THR A 105 20.90 -17.39 7.54
CA THR A 105 19.52 -17.72 7.91
C THR A 105 19.08 -16.91 9.12
N ILE A 106 17.79 -16.56 9.17
CA ILE A 106 17.18 -16.03 10.39
C ILE A 106 16.95 -17.22 11.32
N GLU A 107 17.53 -17.18 12.51
CA GLU A 107 17.35 -18.18 13.54
C GLU A 107 16.10 -17.88 14.38
N THR A 108 16.01 -16.63 14.85
CA THR A 108 14.84 -16.10 15.56
C THR A 108 14.71 -14.63 15.28
N PHE A 109 13.50 -14.10 15.45
CA PHE A 109 13.26 -12.67 15.58
C PHE A 109 12.23 -12.42 16.69
N ASP A 110 12.24 -11.22 17.24
CA ASP A 110 11.27 -10.74 18.22
C ASP A 110 10.79 -9.36 17.78
N ALA A 111 9.49 -9.13 17.84
CA ALA A 111 8.84 -7.90 17.42
C ALA A 111 7.67 -7.57 18.37
N PRO A 112 7.30 -6.29 18.52
CA PRO A 112 6.13 -5.92 19.30
C PRO A 112 4.84 -6.43 18.61
N ASP A 113 3.88 -6.89 19.39
CA ASP A 113 2.56 -7.36 18.93
C ASP A 113 1.47 -6.29 19.02
N GLN A 114 1.76 -5.17 19.66
CA GLN A 114 0.92 -3.97 19.79
C GLN A 114 1.80 -2.73 19.94
N LEU A 115 1.24 -1.55 19.68
CA LEU A 115 2.02 -0.32 19.82
C LEU A 115 1.10 0.85 20.20
N ASP A 116 1.19 1.31 21.43
CA ASP A 116 0.42 2.45 21.91
C ASP A 116 0.77 3.73 21.13
N ARG A 117 -0.17 4.63 21.04
CA ARG A 117 0.01 5.93 20.40
C ARG A 117 1.20 6.70 20.95
N GLY A 118 2.09 7.14 20.07
CA GLY A 118 3.28 7.92 20.42
C GLY A 118 4.41 7.10 21.01
N ASN A 119 4.27 5.77 21.11
CA ASN A 119 5.32 4.88 21.56
C ASN A 119 6.09 4.28 20.38
N ALA A 120 7.26 3.73 20.70
CA ALA A 120 8.11 2.99 19.79
C ALA A 120 8.26 1.53 20.22
N GLY A 121 8.53 0.67 19.23
CA GLY A 121 8.76 -0.75 19.46
C GLY A 121 9.88 -1.26 18.57
N THR A 122 10.77 -2.05 19.15
CA THR A 122 12.01 -2.50 18.52
C THR A 122 11.86 -3.93 18.01
N VAL A 123 12.32 -4.16 16.78
CA VAL A 123 12.47 -5.51 16.21
C VAL A 123 13.93 -5.95 16.36
N THR A 124 14.11 -7.13 16.93
CA THR A 124 15.42 -7.77 17.04
C THR A 124 15.51 -9.00 16.17
N VAL A 125 16.68 -9.26 15.58
CA VAL A 125 16.93 -10.43 14.73
C VAL A 125 18.18 -11.16 15.20
N THR A 126 18.12 -12.48 15.22
CA THR A 126 19.28 -13.36 15.40
C THR A 126 19.55 -14.06 14.07
N LEU A 127 20.74 -13.84 13.53
CA LEU A 127 21.19 -14.46 12.29
C LEU A 127 22.14 -15.63 12.57
N ASN A 128 22.16 -16.59 11.63
CA ASN A 128 23.12 -17.69 11.61
C ASN A 128 23.85 -17.69 10.28
N CYS A 129 25.18 -17.65 10.33
CA CYS A 129 26.05 -17.75 9.15
C CYS A 129 27.39 -18.42 9.53
N SER A 130 27.94 -19.16 8.61
CA SER A 130 29.26 -19.82 8.75
C SER A 130 30.41 -19.03 8.12
N THR A 131 30.09 -18.03 7.30
CA THR A 131 31.03 -17.13 6.63
C THR A 131 30.44 -15.74 6.59
N THR A 132 31.29 -14.72 6.54
CA THR A 132 30.83 -13.33 6.39
C THR A 132 30.08 -13.15 5.07
N GLN A 133 28.80 -12.80 5.14
CA GLN A 133 27.95 -12.63 3.97
C GLN A 133 26.91 -11.54 4.21
N VAL A 134 26.57 -10.84 3.14
CA VAL A 134 25.45 -9.89 3.12
C VAL A 134 24.14 -10.65 3.01
N VAL A 135 23.15 -10.21 3.77
CA VAL A 135 21.76 -10.67 3.67
C VAL A 135 20.83 -9.46 3.60
N GLU A 136 19.84 -9.55 2.78
CA GLU A 136 18.74 -8.58 2.70
C GLU A 136 17.54 -9.15 3.43
N LEU A 137 17.14 -8.45 4.49
CA LEU A 137 15.99 -8.76 5.32
C LEU A 137 14.79 -7.99 4.79
N GLU A 138 13.67 -8.64 4.66
CA GLU A 138 12.38 -8.07 4.30
C GLU A 138 11.48 -8.09 5.54
N PHE A 139 10.89 -6.95 5.84
CA PHE A 139 9.96 -6.73 6.94
C PHE A 139 8.58 -6.46 6.34
N GLU A 140 7.65 -7.40 6.49
CA GLU A 140 6.24 -7.20 6.17
C GLU A 140 5.52 -6.79 7.46
N VAL A 141 4.84 -5.65 7.43
CA VAL A 141 4.23 -5.06 8.62
C VAL A 141 2.76 -4.80 8.36
N THR A 142 1.93 -5.30 9.28
CA THR A 142 0.51 -4.95 9.33
C THR A 142 0.15 -4.51 10.74
N GLY A 143 -0.57 -3.40 10.84
CA GLY A 143 -1.05 -2.86 12.11
C GLY A 143 -2.50 -2.46 12.03
N SER A 144 -3.26 -2.66 13.12
CA SER A 144 -4.64 -2.19 13.19
C SER A 144 -5.05 -1.76 14.59
N GLY A 145 -5.96 -0.77 14.66
CA GLY A 145 -6.55 -0.28 15.91
C GLY A 145 -7.58 0.81 15.64
N SER A 146 -8.68 0.80 16.40
CA SER A 146 -9.72 1.84 16.37
C SER A 146 -10.14 2.34 14.98
N GLY A 147 -10.31 1.42 14.01
CA GLY A 147 -10.74 1.74 12.63
C GLY A 147 -9.61 2.20 11.69
N THR A 148 -8.37 2.15 12.15
CA THR A 148 -7.17 2.37 11.35
C THR A 148 -6.54 1.03 10.98
N SER A 149 -6.04 0.91 9.74
CA SER A 149 -5.26 -0.23 9.28
C SER A 149 -4.06 0.29 8.47
N ILE A 150 -2.90 -0.29 8.73
CA ILE A 150 -1.62 0.07 8.10
C ILE A 150 -1.01 -1.22 7.56
N SER A 151 -0.44 -1.18 6.37
CA SER A 151 0.31 -2.30 5.79
C SER A 151 1.39 -1.74 4.88
N PHE A 152 2.61 -2.22 5.04
CA PHE A 152 3.74 -1.88 4.17
C PHE A 152 4.85 -2.93 4.30
N ASP A 153 5.79 -2.91 3.38
CA ASP A 153 7.02 -3.70 3.38
C ASP A 153 8.24 -2.80 3.30
N ARG A 154 9.36 -3.25 3.90
CA ARG A 154 10.67 -2.59 3.85
C ARG A 154 11.77 -3.61 3.80
N THR A 155 12.86 -3.25 3.16
CA THR A 155 14.07 -4.09 3.11
C THR A 155 15.25 -3.40 3.81
N LEU A 156 16.07 -4.21 4.48
CA LEU A 156 17.29 -3.78 5.15
C LEU A 156 18.42 -4.74 4.82
N SER A 157 19.51 -4.21 4.28
CA SER A 157 20.71 -4.99 3.99
C SER A 157 21.65 -4.96 5.20
N VAL A 158 22.07 -6.13 5.69
CA VAL A 158 23.03 -6.28 6.79
C VAL A 158 24.11 -7.30 6.43
N THR A 159 25.23 -7.28 7.14
CA THR A 159 26.32 -8.24 6.96
C THR A 159 26.36 -9.19 8.15
N CYS A 160 26.08 -10.45 7.93
CA CYS A 160 26.26 -11.47 8.97
C CYS A 160 27.73 -11.87 9.07
N VAL A 161 28.29 -11.82 10.29
CA VAL A 161 29.67 -12.20 10.60
C VAL A 161 29.64 -13.41 11.55
N PRO A 162 30.34 -14.51 11.25
CA PRO A 162 30.42 -15.66 12.15
C PRO A 162 30.98 -15.27 13.54
N ASN A 163 30.49 -15.95 14.57
CA ASN A 163 31.00 -15.81 15.94
C ASN A 163 32.31 -16.59 16.12
#